data_e6c94f3b19f831741977dd38db4e10eb
#
_entry.id   e6c94f3b19f831741977dd38db4e10eb
#
_cell.length_a   1.000
_cell.length_b   1.000
_cell.length_c   1.000
_cell.angle_alpha   90.00
_cell.angle_beta   90.00
_cell.angle_gamma   90.00
#
_symmetry.space_group_name_H-M   'P 1'
#
loop_
_entity.id
_entity.type
_entity.pdbx_description
1 polymer ?
#
loop_
_entity_poly.entity_id
_entity_poly.type
_entity_poly.pdbx_seq_one_letter_code
_entity_poly.pdbx_strand_id
1 'polypeptide(L)'
;MAALALLVAGCSSQNPYDYPWRESWDNNTPVTPDDPDVPVITGKPRSVWVDAAANYQYYANDAAYITEDCKRIAKMGFTDIIVDVRPGSGDVLFTSSVAPACTKVAAWVNGRYKWVERTATFDYLASFIQAGHAAGLRVNAAINTMVGGYHTSIGDVGMLYDRPERKGWCSVDNLKGGLTNAMEDPETGPRFLDPANPEVQEYLLTLLGELAAYDGLDGIVLDRCRYDDHSLDAGYTEAALSGFTTYLGAAPSAWPVLPQGQTYVTNPSTLQRNWLAFRCKVIHDFIAAAADKVHSVNKDVRFGVYVGAWFSEYYSSGVNWSSPNYQLAKNESSYKWANANYQKTGFANLLDFIFLGAYAGTNGIHGSGEWTMEGFAKLGAKRLCGEVPFAAGPDIGNGSGFENGKQQALIPDIVNTMLETSDGLFIFDLCHIRMFDYWDAFEKAISAYLETVK
;
A
#
# COMPACT_ATOMS: atom_id res chain seq x y z
N MET A 1 11.60 -47.42 -23.47
CA MET A 1 12.30 -46.21 -22.92
C MET A 1 11.41 -45.02 -23.17
N ALA A 2 10.62 -44.65 -22.18
CA ALA A 2 9.74 -43.48 -22.24
C ALA A 2 10.51 -42.34 -21.57
N ALA A 3 10.83 -41.28 -22.33
CA ALA A 3 11.48 -40.10 -21.82
C ALA A 3 10.44 -39.28 -21.02
N LEU A 4 10.69 -39.20 -19.70
CA LEU A 4 9.93 -38.33 -18.79
C LEU A 4 10.42 -36.91 -19.00
N ALA A 5 9.65 -36.08 -19.70
CA ALA A 5 9.89 -34.66 -19.82
C ALA A 5 9.61 -34.03 -18.44
N LEU A 6 10.67 -33.65 -17.71
CA LEU A 6 10.55 -32.78 -16.55
C LEU A 6 10.06 -31.39 -17.05
N LEU A 7 8.81 -31.09 -16.80
CA LEU A 7 8.30 -29.72 -16.83
C LEU A 7 9.02 -28.94 -15.71
N VAL A 8 10.03 -28.17 -16.08
CA VAL A 8 10.63 -27.15 -15.22
C VAL A 8 9.64 -25.99 -15.17
N ALA A 9 8.73 -26.02 -14.19
CA ALA A 9 7.94 -24.86 -13.80
C ALA A 9 8.87 -23.91 -13.01
N GLY A 10 9.76 -23.25 -13.72
CA GLY A 10 10.43 -22.04 -13.25
C GLY A 10 9.59 -20.86 -13.71
N CYS A 11 9.61 -19.74 -12.98
CA CYS A 11 9.15 -18.48 -13.53
C CYS A 11 9.75 -18.37 -14.95
N SER A 12 8.89 -18.49 -15.96
CA SER A 12 9.35 -18.49 -17.33
C SER A 12 10.01 -17.16 -17.62
N SER A 13 10.98 -17.16 -18.50
CA SER A 13 11.59 -15.95 -19.09
C SER A 13 10.62 -15.23 -20.03
N GLN A 14 9.31 -15.27 -19.74
CA GLN A 14 8.33 -14.43 -20.42
C GLN A 14 8.66 -12.99 -20.10
N ASN A 15 8.59 -12.16 -21.11
CA ASN A 15 8.65 -10.72 -20.97
C ASN A 15 7.74 -10.33 -19.81
N PRO A 16 8.22 -9.64 -18.74
CA PRO A 16 7.40 -9.24 -17.60
C PRO A 16 6.19 -8.36 -17.99
N TYR A 17 6.05 -8.07 -19.27
CA TYR A 17 5.00 -7.27 -19.87
C TYR A 17 3.96 -8.08 -20.66
N ASP A 18 4.03 -9.40 -20.68
CA ASP A 18 3.19 -10.27 -21.53
C ASP A 18 2.29 -11.18 -20.66
N TYR A 19 1.43 -10.57 -19.88
CA TYR A 19 0.51 -11.25 -18.96
C TYR A 19 -0.92 -11.29 -19.50
N PRO A 20 -1.71 -12.37 -19.24
CA PRO A 20 -3.09 -12.49 -19.72
C PRO A 20 -4.03 -11.36 -19.28
N TRP A 21 -3.80 -10.77 -18.11
CA TRP A 21 -4.56 -9.65 -17.55
C TRP A 21 -4.08 -8.29 -18.07
N ARG A 22 -2.95 -8.24 -18.78
CA ARG A 22 -2.40 -7.01 -19.35
C ARG A 22 -3.40 -6.30 -20.24
N GLU A 23 -4.18 -7.07 -21.02
CA GLU A 23 -5.25 -6.48 -21.84
C GLU A 23 -6.26 -5.71 -20.98
N SER A 24 -6.61 -6.19 -19.76
CA SER A 24 -7.50 -5.46 -18.86
C SER A 24 -6.86 -4.26 -18.18
N TRP A 25 -5.56 -4.31 -17.94
CA TRP A 25 -4.79 -3.19 -17.41
C TRP A 25 -4.50 -2.13 -18.47
N ASP A 26 -4.10 -2.56 -19.68
CA ASP A 26 -3.81 -1.69 -20.82
C ASP A 26 -5.10 -1.23 -21.54
N ASN A 27 -6.14 -2.07 -21.58
CA ASN A 27 -7.45 -1.80 -22.17
C ASN A 27 -8.47 -1.24 -21.16
N ASN A 28 -8.04 -0.84 -19.99
CA ASN A 28 -8.88 0.05 -19.23
C ASN A 28 -9.24 1.19 -20.18
N THR A 29 -10.46 1.13 -20.65
CA THR A 29 -11.04 2.09 -21.58
C THR A 29 -10.56 3.46 -21.14
N PRO A 30 -9.84 4.23 -21.97
CA PRO A 30 -9.47 5.56 -21.58
C PRO A 30 -10.76 6.19 -21.09
N VAL A 31 -10.77 6.74 -19.88
CA VAL A 31 -11.86 7.62 -19.48
C VAL A 31 -11.80 8.68 -20.54
N THR A 32 -12.71 8.62 -21.50
CA THR A 32 -12.82 9.66 -22.51
C THR A 32 -13.27 10.87 -21.70
N PRO A 33 -12.43 11.89 -21.55
CA PRO A 33 -12.82 13.07 -20.83
C PRO A 33 -14.11 13.59 -21.47
N ASP A 34 -15.05 14.02 -20.65
CA ASP A 34 -16.25 14.74 -21.15
C ASP A 34 -15.84 16.04 -21.89
N ASP A 35 -14.59 16.47 -21.68
CA ASP A 35 -13.97 17.61 -22.36
C ASP A 35 -13.08 17.10 -23.51
N PRO A 36 -13.43 17.42 -24.79
CA PRO A 36 -12.66 16.99 -25.94
C PRO A 36 -11.22 17.55 -26.00
N ASP A 37 -10.90 18.54 -25.17
CA ASP A 37 -9.57 19.13 -25.08
C ASP A 37 -8.64 18.39 -24.09
N VAL A 38 -9.13 17.38 -23.36
CA VAL A 38 -8.31 16.56 -22.47
C VAL A 38 -7.58 15.48 -23.29
N PRO A 39 -6.26 15.41 -23.25
CA PRO A 39 -5.49 14.46 -24.07
C PRO A 39 -5.80 13.02 -23.71
N VAL A 40 -6.00 12.17 -24.71
CA VAL A 40 -6.04 10.70 -24.52
C VAL A 40 -4.69 10.26 -24.02
N ILE A 41 -4.65 9.67 -22.82
CA ILE A 41 -3.41 9.23 -22.20
C ILE A 41 -3.04 7.85 -22.75
N THR A 42 -1.85 7.75 -23.32
CA THR A 42 -1.27 6.53 -23.89
C THR A 42 -0.12 6.02 -23.01
N GLY A 43 0.31 4.78 -23.22
CA GLY A 43 1.43 4.16 -22.51
C GLY A 43 1.03 3.53 -21.16
N LYS A 44 2.03 3.12 -20.39
CA LYS A 44 1.83 2.48 -19.08
C LYS A 44 1.18 3.41 -18.06
N PRO A 45 0.41 2.88 -17.09
CA PRO A 45 -0.16 3.67 -16.00
C PRO A 45 0.91 4.46 -15.22
N ARG A 46 0.57 5.67 -14.87
CA ARG A 46 1.43 6.61 -14.12
C ARG A 46 0.58 7.26 -13.04
N SER A 47 0.80 6.84 -11.81
CA SER A 47 0.00 7.22 -10.66
C SER A 47 0.75 8.21 -9.77
N VAL A 48 0.03 9.16 -9.16
CA VAL A 48 0.56 10.00 -8.08
C VAL A 48 -0.27 9.81 -6.83
N TRP A 49 0.42 9.64 -5.69
CA TRP A 49 -0.23 9.48 -4.39
C TRP A 49 -0.58 10.84 -3.79
N VAL A 50 -1.75 10.93 -3.19
CA VAL A 50 -2.25 12.09 -2.44
C VAL A 50 -2.42 11.65 -0.98
N ASP A 51 -1.32 11.68 -0.21
CA ASP A 51 -1.35 11.38 1.22
C ASP A 51 -2.26 12.38 1.95
N ALA A 52 -3.17 11.87 2.79
CA ALA A 52 -4.14 12.72 3.46
C ALA A 52 -3.47 13.71 4.42
N ALA A 53 -2.52 13.26 5.25
CA ALA A 53 -1.90 14.11 6.25
C ALA A 53 -1.09 15.26 5.62
N ALA A 54 -0.35 14.96 4.54
CA ALA A 54 0.50 15.93 3.88
C ALA A 54 -0.27 16.92 2.99
N ASN A 55 -1.37 16.46 2.37
CA ASN A 55 -2.13 17.29 1.43
C ASN A 55 -3.43 17.88 2.01
N TYR A 56 -3.82 17.51 3.23
CA TYR A 56 -5.10 17.90 3.85
C TYR A 56 -5.32 19.42 3.90
N GLN A 57 -4.28 20.17 4.18
CA GLN A 57 -4.35 21.64 4.25
C GLN A 57 -4.85 22.31 2.95
N TYR A 58 -4.69 21.64 1.80
CA TYR A 58 -5.09 22.15 0.50
C TYR A 58 -6.54 21.76 0.16
N TYR A 59 -6.95 20.56 0.53
CA TYR A 59 -8.19 19.95 0.03
C TYR A 59 -9.32 19.86 1.04
N ALA A 60 -9.00 19.89 2.35
CA ALA A 60 -10.02 19.67 3.39
C ALA A 60 -11.23 20.57 3.27
N ASN A 61 -11.04 21.82 2.84
CA ASN A 61 -12.10 22.84 2.79
C ASN A 61 -12.25 23.52 1.41
N ASP A 62 -11.56 23.03 0.39
CA ASP A 62 -11.53 23.67 -0.93
C ASP A 62 -11.65 22.66 -2.08
N ALA A 63 -12.89 22.46 -2.57
CA ALA A 63 -13.14 21.58 -3.72
C ALA A 63 -12.62 22.16 -5.06
N ALA A 64 -12.49 23.50 -5.16
CA ALA A 64 -11.94 24.11 -6.36
C ALA A 64 -10.45 23.78 -6.48
N TYR A 65 -9.72 23.73 -5.36
CA TYR A 65 -8.32 23.36 -5.34
C TYR A 65 -8.11 21.90 -5.80
N ILE A 66 -9.04 20.99 -5.44
CA ILE A 66 -9.04 19.61 -5.96
C ILE A 66 -9.13 19.62 -7.49
N THR A 67 -10.04 20.41 -8.05
CA THR A 67 -10.22 20.51 -9.50
C THR A 67 -8.98 21.07 -10.22
N GLU A 68 -8.36 22.10 -9.65
CA GLU A 68 -7.14 22.70 -10.23
C GLU A 68 -5.97 21.72 -10.23
N ASP A 69 -5.79 20.99 -9.14
CA ASP A 69 -4.70 20.03 -9.04
C ASP A 69 -4.91 18.79 -9.91
N CYS A 70 -6.14 18.28 -10.03
CA CYS A 70 -6.43 17.19 -10.98
C CYS A 70 -6.04 17.58 -12.41
N LYS A 71 -6.37 18.79 -12.86
CA LYS A 71 -5.95 19.31 -14.17
C LYS A 71 -4.43 19.40 -14.28
N ARG A 72 -3.76 19.86 -13.22
CA ARG A 72 -2.30 19.99 -13.21
C ARG A 72 -1.61 18.64 -13.25
N ILE A 73 -2.13 17.65 -12.51
CA ILE A 73 -1.65 16.26 -12.51
C ILE A 73 -1.80 15.64 -13.91
N ALA A 74 -2.98 15.79 -14.54
CA ALA A 74 -3.22 15.32 -15.90
C ALA A 74 -2.27 15.98 -16.92
N LYS A 75 -2.03 17.28 -16.78
CA LYS A 75 -1.10 18.03 -17.64
C LYS A 75 0.34 17.49 -17.53
N MET A 76 0.78 17.04 -16.36
CA MET A 76 2.09 16.38 -16.22
C MET A 76 2.16 15.02 -16.94
N GLY A 77 1.04 14.46 -17.38
CA GLY A 77 0.95 13.18 -18.06
C GLY A 77 0.72 11.98 -17.13
N PHE A 78 0.34 12.20 -15.86
CA PHE A 78 -0.18 11.13 -15.01
C PHE A 78 -1.53 10.63 -15.54
N THR A 79 -1.82 9.36 -15.27
CA THR A 79 -3.06 8.70 -15.72
C THR A 79 -4.01 8.41 -14.56
N ASP A 80 -3.46 8.36 -13.36
CA ASP A 80 -4.17 7.94 -12.15
C ASP A 80 -3.78 8.82 -10.96
N ILE A 81 -4.74 9.06 -10.08
CA ILE A 81 -4.49 9.58 -8.73
C ILE A 81 -4.87 8.53 -7.70
N ILE A 82 -4.09 8.44 -6.63
CA ILE A 82 -4.35 7.57 -5.50
C ILE A 82 -4.64 8.47 -4.31
N VAL A 83 -5.90 8.57 -3.91
CA VAL A 83 -6.35 9.50 -2.87
C VAL A 83 -6.49 8.75 -1.56
N ASP A 84 -5.70 9.10 -0.54
CA ASP A 84 -5.89 8.57 0.80
C ASP A 84 -7.18 9.15 1.41
N VAL A 85 -8.18 8.29 1.59
CA VAL A 85 -9.50 8.65 2.13
C VAL A 85 -9.74 8.09 3.52
N ARG A 86 -8.77 7.42 4.10
CA ARG A 86 -8.77 6.98 5.49
C ARG A 86 -7.39 7.19 6.10
N PRO A 87 -7.10 8.43 6.55
CA PRO A 87 -5.81 8.76 7.15
C PRO A 87 -5.55 7.96 8.42
N GLY A 88 -4.35 8.12 8.99
CA GLY A 88 -3.90 7.38 10.16
C GLY A 88 -4.75 7.54 11.44
N SER A 89 -5.75 8.45 11.46
CA SER A 89 -6.76 8.50 12.51
C SER A 89 -7.73 7.31 12.47
N GLY A 90 -7.87 6.65 11.32
CA GLY A 90 -8.90 5.63 11.10
C GLY A 90 -10.30 6.18 10.84
N ASP A 91 -10.48 7.50 10.89
CA ASP A 91 -11.68 8.20 10.42
C ASP A 91 -11.65 8.31 8.89
N VAL A 92 -12.79 8.61 8.27
CA VAL A 92 -12.90 8.56 6.81
C VAL A 92 -13.24 9.89 6.17
N LEU A 93 -12.79 10.10 4.94
CA LEU A 93 -13.05 11.27 4.09
C LEU A 93 -14.09 10.96 2.99
N PHE A 94 -14.93 9.98 3.25
CA PHE A 94 -16.07 9.59 2.42
C PHE A 94 -17.28 9.28 3.31
N THR A 95 -18.46 9.14 2.72
CA THR A 95 -19.67 8.84 3.48
C THR A 95 -19.66 7.38 3.93
N SER A 96 -19.72 7.14 5.24
CA SER A 96 -19.74 5.81 5.85
C SER A 96 -20.82 5.70 6.92
N SER A 97 -21.44 4.53 7.04
CA SER A 97 -22.39 4.21 8.10
C SER A 97 -21.72 3.65 9.37
N VAL A 98 -20.46 3.20 9.27
CA VAL A 98 -19.74 2.50 10.35
C VAL A 98 -18.53 3.27 10.87
N ALA A 99 -17.95 4.15 10.06
CA ALA A 99 -16.80 4.97 10.44
C ALA A 99 -17.18 6.42 10.66
N PRO A 100 -16.54 7.11 11.62
CA PRO A 100 -16.72 8.54 11.79
C PRO A 100 -16.09 9.33 10.64
N ALA A 101 -16.69 10.48 10.31
CA ALA A 101 -16.10 11.41 9.36
C ALA A 101 -14.82 12.02 9.94
N CYS A 102 -13.76 12.11 9.13
CA CYS A 102 -12.51 12.77 9.51
C CYS A 102 -12.71 14.29 9.55
N THR A 103 -12.70 14.86 10.75
CA THR A 103 -12.91 16.30 10.98
C THR A 103 -11.60 17.06 11.18
N LYS A 104 -10.50 16.39 11.47
CA LYS A 104 -9.18 17.01 11.65
C LYS A 104 -8.06 16.00 11.39
N VAL A 105 -6.94 16.52 10.94
CA VAL A 105 -5.70 15.75 10.73
C VAL A 105 -4.53 16.53 11.34
N ALA A 106 -3.57 15.83 11.95
CA ALA A 106 -2.27 16.38 12.30
C ALA A 106 -1.44 16.51 11.02
N ALA A 107 -1.61 17.59 10.30
CA ALA A 107 -0.97 17.81 9.01
C ALA A 107 0.41 18.45 9.14
N TRP A 108 1.32 18.09 8.23
CA TRP A 108 2.64 18.73 8.12
C TRP A 108 2.51 20.07 7.39
N VAL A 109 2.60 21.16 8.12
CA VAL A 109 2.40 22.52 7.61
C VAL A 109 3.61 23.39 7.93
N ASN A 110 4.34 23.82 6.91
CA ASN A 110 5.52 24.71 7.05
C ASN A 110 6.55 24.17 8.06
N GLY A 111 6.94 22.91 7.91
CA GLY A 111 8.01 22.30 8.70
C GLY A 111 7.61 21.85 10.13
N ARG A 112 6.33 21.79 10.45
CA ARG A 112 5.83 21.31 11.74
C ARG A 112 4.43 20.71 11.64
N TYR A 113 4.08 19.82 12.55
CA TYR A 113 2.72 19.32 12.69
C TYR A 113 1.79 20.39 13.25
N LYS A 114 0.60 20.51 12.65
CA LYS A 114 -0.51 21.34 13.11
C LYS A 114 -1.82 20.63 12.89
N TRP A 115 -2.78 20.90 13.77
CA TRP A 115 -4.16 20.54 13.48
C TRP A 115 -4.69 21.35 12.31
N VAL A 116 -5.18 20.67 11.30
CA VAL A 116 -5.98 21.24 10.21
C VAL A 116 -7.37 20.66 10.33
N GLU A 117 -8.36 21.52 10.50
CA GLU A 117 -9.76 21.13 10.65
C GLU A 117 -10.48 21.18 9.32
N ARG A 118 -11.42 20.25 9.15
CA ARG A 118 -12.34 20.22 8.03
C ARG A 118 -13.72 20.65 8.48
N THR A 119 -14.19 21.77 7.93
CA THR A 119 -15.52 22.33 8.16
C THR A 119 -16.41 22.26 6.92
N ALA A 120 -15.84 21.92 5.78
CA ALA A 120 -16.57 21.75 4.53
C ALA A 120 -17.54 20.57 4.57
N THR A 121 -18.65 20.71 3.85
CA THR A 121 -19.73 19.73 3.79
C THR A 121 -19.77 18.94 2.48
N PHE A 122 -18.91 19.28 1.50
CA PHE A 122 -18.83 18.50 0.26
C PHE A 122 -18.25 17.10 0.54
N ASP A 123 -18.66 16.10 -0.24
CA ASP A 123 -18.05 14.78 -0.18
C ASP A 123 -16.65 14.83 -0.81
N TYR A 124 -15.62 14.54 0.01
CA TYR A 124 -14.22 14.66 -0.38
C TYR A 124 -13.86 13.67 -1.51
N LEU A 125 -14.24 12.39 -1.36
CA LEU A 125 -13.96 11.38 -2.37
C LEU A 125 -14.74 11.63 -3.66
N ALA A 126 -16.04 11.93 -3.58
CA ALA A 126 -16.85 12.26 -4.75
C ALA A 126 -16.29 13.48 -5.50
N SER A 127 -15.76 14.48 -4.80
CA SER A 127 -15.11 15.64 -5.42
C SER A 127 -13.86 15.27 -6.20
N PHE A 128 -13.04 14.34 -5.67
CA PHE A 128 -11.87 13.82 -6.40
C PHE A 128 -12.27 12.97 -7.60
N ILE A 129 -13.29 12.12 -7.48
CA ILE A 129 -13.81 11.31 -8.60
C ILE A 129 -14.26 12.23 -9.73
N GLN A 130 -15.13 13.20 -9.43
CA GLN A 130 -15.64 14.15 -10.42
C GLN A 130 -14.50 14.95 -11.08
N ALA A 131 -13.62 15.53 -10.28
CA ALA A 131 -12.52 16.35 -10.79
C ALA A 131 -11.48 15.56 -11.58
N GLY A 132 -11.15 14.35 -11.09
CA GLY A 132 -10.22 13.44 -11.75
C GLY A 132 -10.73 13.00 -13.11
N HIS A 133 -11.97 12.52 -13.17
CA HIS A 133 -12.60 12.10 -14.43
C HIS A 133 -12.72 13.26 -15.43
N ALA A 134 -13.14 14.45 -14.98
CA ALA A 134 -13.17 15.64 -15.83
C ALA A 134 -11.79 16.04 -16.37
N ALA A 135 -10.70 15.64 -15.69
CA ALA A 135 -9.34 15.84 -16.15
C ALA A 135 -8.76 14.62 -16.92
N GLY A 136 -9.53 13.54 -17.10
CA GLY A 136 -9.08 12.32 -17.76
C GLY A 136 -8.21 11.40 -16.90
N LEU A 137 -8.29 11.55 -15.57
CA LEU A 137 -7.57 10.70 -14.59
C LEU A 137 -8.51 9.64 -14.03
N ARG A 138 -7.99 8.44 -13.81
CA ARG A 138 -8.63 7.44 -12.95
C ARG A 138 -8.38 7.79 -11.49
N VAL A 139 -9.39 7.53 -10.64
CA VAL A 139 -9.35 7.85 -9.21
C VAL A 139 -9.40 6.57 -8.40
N ASN A 140 -8.32 6.30 -7.67
CA ASN A 140 -8.22 5.15 -6.78
C ASN A 140 -8.26 5.65 -5.33
N ALA A 141 -9.11 5.06 -4.50
CA ALA A 141 -9.20 5.38 -3.08
C ALA A 141 -8.21 4.52 -2.29
N ALA A 142 -7.26 5.13 -1.57
CA ALA A 142 -6.38 4.44 -0.65
C ALA A 142 -6.92 4.52 0.78
N ILE A 143 -6.70 3.47 1.57
CA ILE A 143 -7.00 3.46 3.00
C ILE A 143 -5.80 2.95 3.81
N ASN A 144 -5.49 3.59 4.94
CA ASN A 144 -4.56 3.07 5.94
C ASN A 144 -5.25 1.93 6.72
N THR A 145 -5.23 0.71 6.16
CA THR A 145 -6.13 -0.39 6.50
C THR A 145 -6.13 -0.77 7.97
N MET A 146 -4.96 -1.09 8.52
CA MET A 146 -4.86 -1.56 9.92
C MET A 146 -4.47 -0.43 10.89
N VAL A 147 -4.65 0.84 10.52
CA VAL A 147 -4.40 1.96 11.44
C VAL A 147 -5.72 2.50 11.96
N GLY A 148 -5.83 2.71 13.28
CA GLY A 148 -7.05 3.19 13.94
C GLY A 148 -6.83 4.40 14.84
N GLY A 149 -5.64 4.98 14.87
CA GLY A 149 -5.30 6.16 15.65
C GLY A 149 -3.85 6.57 15.47
N TYR A 150 -3.53 7.75 15.94
CA TYR A 150 -2.18 8.28 15.89
C TYR A 150 -1.82 9.05 17.16
N HIS A 151 -0.70 8.69 17.79
CA HIS A 151 -0.10 9.48 18.86
C HIS A 151 0.89 10.46 18.25
N THR A 152 0.63 11.75 18.36
CA THR A 152 1.47 12.80 17.77
C THR A 152 2.07 13.71 18.82
N SER A 153 3.09 14.47 18.45
CA SER A 153 3.70 15.50 19.34
C SER A 153 2.72 16.61 19.74
N ILE A 154 1.56 16.72 19.09
CA ILE A 154 0.52 17.72 19.37
C ILE A 154 -0.76 17.11 19.95
N GLY A 155 -0.75 15.81 20.29
CA GLY A 155 -1.85 15.07 20.92
C GLY A 155 -2.31 13.85 20.13
N ASP A 156 -3.27 13.16 20.70
CA ASP A 156 -3.84 11.93 20.18
C ASP A 156 -5.01 12.22 19.23
N VAL A 157 -5.20 11.37 18.24
CA VAL A 157 -6.31 11.48 17.29
C VAL A 157 -6.75 10.10 16.80
N GLY A 158 -8.04 9.96 16.56
CA GLY A 158 -8.62 8.84 15.81
C GLY A 158 -9.47 7.90 16.63
N MET A 159 -10.06 6.96 15.89
CA MET A 159 -11.15 6.11 16.37
C MET A 159 -10.82 5.29 17.63
N LEU A 160 -9.56 4.91 17.84
CA LEU A 160 -9.17 4.17 19.05
C LEU A 160 -9.17 5.05 20.30
N TYR A 161 -8.86 6.35 20.16
CA TYR A 161 -8.85 7.32 21.25
C TYR A 161 -10.25 7.88 21.53
N ASP A 162 -11.03 8.10 20.47
CA ASP A 162 -12.36 8.70 20.58
C ASP A 162 -13.44 7.68 20.97
N ARG A 163 -13.13 6.38 20.92
CA ARG A 163 -14.05 5.26 21.20
C ARG A 163 -13.41 4.24 22.15
N PRO A 164 -13.48 4.46 23.45
CA PRO A 164 -12.86 3.59 24.46
C PRO A 164 -13.29 2.12 24.38
N GLU A 165 -14.50 1.84 23.89
CA GLU A 165 -15.02 0.49 23.67
C GLU A 165 -14.20 -0.28 22.61
N ARG A 166 -13.47 0.41 21.75
CA ARG A 166 -12.60 -0.17 20.70
C ARG A 166 -11.16 -0.38 21.16
N LYS A 167 -10.83 -0.12 22.42
CA LYS A 167 -9.46 -0.37 22.93
C LYS A 167 -9.02 -1.82 22.71
N GLY A 168 -9.93 -2.78 22.77
CA GLY A 168 -9.68 -4.19 22.48
C GLY A 168 -9.41 -4.51 21.00
N TRP A 169 -9.58 -3.55 20.11
CA TRP A 169 -9.24 -3.68 18.68
C TRP A 169 -7.78 -3.36 18.38
N CYS A 170 -7.08 -2.74 19.34
CA CYS A 170 -5.70 -2.32 19.16
C CYS A 170 -4.74 -3.51 19.26
N SER A 171 -3.61 -3.44 18.57
CA SER A 171 -2.48 -4.36 18.70
C SER A 171 -2.01 -4.44 20.15
N VAL A 172 -1.51 -5.60 20.54
CA VAL A 172 -0.78 -5.82 21.80
C VAL A 172 0.62 -6.26 21.43
N ASP A 173 1.62 -5.53 21.89
CA ASP A 173 3.00 -5.70 21.49
C ASP A 173 3.88 -6.15 22.65
N ASN A 174 4.88 -6.95 22.36
CA ASN A 174 5.83 -7.49 23.33
C ASN A 174 6.96 -6.47 23.59
N LEU A 175 6.62 -5.39 24.30
CA LEU A 175 7.55 -4.29 24.58
C LEU A 175 8.32 -4.50 25.88
N LYS A 176 9.28 -3.62 26.15
CA LYS A 176 10.04 -3.62 27.39
C LYS A 176 9.11 -3.45 28.59
N GLY A 177 8.88 -4.52 29.31
CA GLY A 177 7.92 -4.55 30.43
C GLY A 177 6.84 -5.60 30.26
N GLY A 178 6.74 -6.25 29.09
CA GLY A 178 5.80 -7.31 28.77
C GLY A 178 4.81 -6.91 27.68
N LEU A 179 3.72 -7.66 27.59
CA LEU A 179 2.66 -7.43 26.64
C LEU A 179 1.93 -6.11 26.99
N THR A 180 1.99 -5.17 26.06
CA THR A 180 1.48 -3.79 26.22
C THR A 180 0.53 -3.48 25.07
N ASN A 181 -0.66 -2.94 25.38
CA ASN A 181 -1.55 -2.42 24.35
C ASN A 181 -0.87 -1.23 23.66
N ALA A 182 -0.82 -1.23 22.34
CA ALA A 182 -0.08 -0.21 21.56
C ALA A 182 -0.58 1.22 21.83
N MET A 183 -1.81 1.42 22.33
CA MET A 183 -2.28 2.73 22.77
C MET A 183 -1.55 3.25 24.03
N GLU A 184 -0.90 2.39 24.78
CA GLU A 184 -0.15 2.72 26.00
C GLU A 184 1.34 2.99 25.72
N ASP A 185 1.79 2.77 24.47
CA ASP A 185 3.14 3.10 24.05
C ASP A 185 3.33 4.61 24.02
N PRO A 186 4.34 5.16 24.72
CA PRO A 186 4.62 6.59 24.75
C PRO A 186 5.26 7.13 23.46
N GLU A 187 5.73 6.26 22.56
CA GLU A 187 6.36 6.68 21.32
C GLU A 187 5.33 7.26 20.33
N THR A 188 5.70 8.35 19.67
CA THR A 188 4.86 8.92 18.62
C THR A 188 4.78 7.98 17.43
N GLY A 189 3.58 7.82 16.87
CA GLY A 189 3.37 6.91 15.74
C GLY A 189 1.92 6.45 15.60
N PRO A 190 1.65 5.66 14.56
CA PRO A 190 0.34 5.09 14.33
C PRO A 190 -0.01 4.05 15.40
N ARG A 191 -1.31 3.89 15.66
CA ARG A 191 -1.88 2.86 16.52
C ARG A 191 -2.60 1.85 15.63
N PHE A 192 -2.04 0.66 15.55
CA PHE A 192 -2.56 -0.37 14.67
C PHE A 192 -3.67 -1.17 15.33
N LEU A 193 -4.65 -1.52 14.51
CA LEU A 193 -5.67 -2.50 14.80
C LEU A 193 -5.06 -3.91 14.76
N ASP A 194 -5.61 -4.83 15.54
CA ASP A 194 -5.20 -6.25 15.48
C ASP A 194 -5.78 -6.94 14.24
N PRO A 195 -4.95 -7.35 13.27
CA PRO A 195 -5.44 -8.04 12.09
C PRO A 195 -6.12 -9.40 12.37
N ALA A 196 -5.80 -10.02 13.51
CA ALA A 196 -6.40 -11.30 13.92
C ALA A 196 -7.77 -11.14 14.59
N ASN A 197 -8.19 -9.93 14.93
CA ASN A 197 -9.48 -9.68 15.57
C ASN A 197 -10.62 -9.73 14.53
N PRO A 198 -11.60 -10.65 14.68
CA PRO A 198 -12.69 -10.78 13.70
C PRO A 198 -13.61 -9.55 13.63
N GLU A 199 -13.78 -8.80 14.72
CA GLU A 199 -14.57 -7.57 14.70
C GLU A 199 -13.89 -6.47 13.89
N VAL A 200 -12.55 -6.39 13.93
CA VAL A 200 -11.76 -5.49 13.11
C VAL A 200 -11.90 -5.86 11.64
N GLN A 201 -11.80 -7.15 11.31
CA GLN A 201 -11.94 -7.61 9.93
C GLN A 201 -13.35 -7.30 9.38
N GLU A 202 -14.41 -7.59 10.13
CA GLU A 202 -15.79 -7.31 9.72
C GLU A 202 -16.03 -5.80 9.50
N TYR A 203 -15.53 -4.96 10.41
CA TYR A 203 -15.58 -3.52 10.28
C TYR A 203 -14.90 -3.02 9.02
N LEU A 204 -13.68 -3.49 8.73
CA LEU A 204 -12.94 -3.08 7.54
C LEU A 204 -13.57 -3.62 6.25
N LEU A 205 -14.11 -4.84 6.24
CA LEU A 205 -14.84 -5.38 5.09
C LEU A 205 -16.13 -4.57 4.81
N THR A 206 -16.81 -4.10 5.85
CA THR A 206 -17.98 -3.21 5.68
C THR A 206 -17.57 -1.89 5.04
N LEU A 207 -16.48 -1.27 5.52
CA LEU A 207 -15.92 -0.06 4.93
C LEU A 207 -15.55 -0.22 3.46
N LEU A 208 -14.91 -1.34 3.10
CA LEU A 208 -14.53 -1.64 1.72
C LEU A 208 -15.77 -1.81 0.83
N GLY A 209 -16.85 -2.40 1.34
CA GLY A 209 -18.11 -2.47 0.64
C GLY A 209 -18.74 -1.10 0.40
N GLU A 210 -18.65 -0.18 1.36
CA GLU A 210 -19.13 1.21 1.21
C GLU A 210 -18.30 1.97 0.16
N LEU A 211 -16.96 1.81 0.17
CA LEU A 211 -16.08 2.39 -0.84
C LEU A 211 -16.37 1.85 -2.26
N ALA A 212 -16.52 0.53 -2.40
CA ALA A 212 -16.80 -0.09 -3.68
C ALA A 212 -18.14 0.33 -4.29
N ALA A 213 -19.05 0.87 -3.47
CA ALA A 213 -20.35 1.39 -3.91
C ALA A 213 -20.29 2.84 -4.42
N TYR A 214 -19.14 3.51 -4.32
CA TYR A 214 -19.01 4.88 -4.85
C TYR A 214 -19.08 4.88 -6.38
N ASP A 215 -19.99 5.69 -6.91
CA ASP A 215 -20.17 5.87 -8.35
C ASP A 215 -18.91 6.48 -8.98
N GLY A 216 -18.41 5.84 -10.03
CA GLY A 216 -17.23 6.27 -10.75
C GLY A 216 -15.89 6.00 -10.04
N LEU A 217 -15.85 5.28 -8.92
CA LEU A 217 -14.56 4.89 -8.33
C LEU A 217 -13.86 3.84 -9.20
N ASP A 218 -12.60 4.08 -9.59
CA ASP A 218 -11.85 3.20 -10.48
C ASP A 218 -11.08 2.09 -9.75
N GLY A 219 -10.73 2.30 -8.49
CA GLY A 219 -10.02 1.29 -7.72
C GLY A 219 -9.91 1.59 -6.23
N ILE A 220 -9.56 0.55 -5.47
CA ILE A 220 -9.30 0.62 -4.03
C ILE A 220 -7.90 0.07 -3.77
N VAL A 221 -7.12 0.78 -2.95
CA VAL A 221 -5.75 0.42 -2.55
C VAL A 221 -5.69 0.24 -1.03
N LEU A 222 -5.31 -0.94 -0.59
CA LEU A 222 -4.99 -1.17 0.82
C LEU A 222 -3.55 -0.73 1.10
N ASP A 223 -3.37 0.37 1.83
CA ASP A 223 -2.11 0.71 2.46
C ASP A 223 -2.08 0.19 3.89
N ARG A 224 -0.89 -0.05 4.44
CA ARG A 224 -0.68 -0.55 5.82
C ARG A 224 -1.58 -1.74 6.19
N CYS A 225 -1.88 -2.62 5.22
CA CYS A 225 -2.56 -3.88 5.45
C CYS A 225 -1.56 -4.90 6.03
N ARG A 226 -1.15 -4.70 7.28
CA ARG A 226 -0.08 -5.42 7.95
C ARG A 226 -0.16 -5.25 9.46
N TYR A 227 0.68 -5.99 10.19
CA TYR A 227 0.87 -5.79 11.62
C TYR A 227 1.59 -4.46 11.91
N ASP A 228 1.55 -4.07 13.18
CA ASP A 228 2.13 -2.86 13.75
C ASP A 228 3.62 -2.65 13.37
N ASP A 229 4.09 -1.41 13.48
CA ASP A 229 5.46 -1.01 13.18
C ASP A 229 6.50 -1.66 14.14
N HIS A 230 6.08 -2.19 15.29
CA HIS A 230 6.92 -3.04 16.14
C HIS A 230 7.23 -4.41 15.52
N SER A 231 6.66 -4.71 14.35
CA SER A 231 7.04 -5.84 13.50
C SER A 231 6.96 -7.21 14.20
N LEU A 232 8.11 -7.81 14.55
CA LEU A 232 8.16 -9.14 15.19
C LEU A 232 7.64 -9.12 16.63
N ASP A 233 7.64 -7.96 17.28
CA ASP A 233 7.11 -7.76 18.63
C ASP A 233 5.59 -7.48 18.62
N ALA A 234 4.96 -7.29 17.46
CA ALA A 234 3.54 -6.92 17.33
C ALA A 234 2.59 -8.11 17.25
N GLY A 235 1.33 -7.86 17.68
CA GLY A 235 0.19 -8.74 17.42
C GLY A 235 0.03 -9.91 18.40
N TYR A 236 0.43 -9.75 19.64
CA TYR A 236 0.29 -10.77 20.70
C TYR A 236 -1.03 -10.64 21.49
N THR A 237 -2.13 -10.48 20.79
CA THR A 237 -3.48 -10.34 21.35
C THR A 237 -4.09 -11.68 21.74
N GLU A 238 -5.20 -11.66 22.49
CA GLU A 238 -5.98 -12.87 22.79
C GLU A 238 -6.59 -13.48 21.53
N ALA A 239 -7.05 -12.67 20.58
CA ALA A 239 -7.55 -13.13 19.29
C ALA A 239 -6.47 -13.86 18.49
N ALA A 240 -5.27 -13.29 18.44
CA ALA A 240 -4.11 -13.92 17.79
C ALA A 240 -3.72 -15.24 18.50
N LEU A 241 -3.70 -15.30 19.84
CA LEU A 241 -3.42 -16.53 20.58
C LEU A 241 -4.46 -17.63 20.28
N SER A 242 -5.74 -17.27 20.26
CA SER A 242 -6.84 -18.19 19.95
C SER A 242 -6.74 -18.72 18.51
N GLY A 243 -6.52 -17.81 17.54
CA GLY A 243 -6.33 -18.16 16.13
C GLY A 243 -5.10 -19.04 15.90
N PHE A 244 -3.99 -18.72 16.56
CA PHE A 244 -2.75 -19.50 16.45
C PHE A 244 -2.87 -20.89 17.13
N THR A 245 -3.59 -20.98 18.24
CA THR A 245 -3.93 -22.28 18.88
C THR A 245 -4.73 -23.16 17.92
N THR A 246 -5.71 -22.58 17.24
CA THR A 246 -6.50 -23.29 16.21
C THR A 246 -5.63 -23.72 15.04
N TYR A 247 -4.75 -22.85 14.56
CA TYR A 247 -3.81 -23.11 13.46
C TYR A 247 -2.85 -24.26 13.78
N LEU A 248 -2.36 -24.36 15.04
CA LEU A 248 -1.48 -25.42 15.49
C LEU A 248 -2.23 -26.73 15.84
N GLY A 249 -3.51 -26.65 16.15
CA GLY A 249 -4.30 -27.76 16.74
C GLY A 249 -4.04 -28.01 18.21
N ALA A 250 -3.23 -27.16 18.86
CA ALA A 250 -2.90 -27.21 20.28
C ALA A 250 -2.40 -25.86 20.76
N ALA A 251 -2.44 -25.61 22.08
CA ALA A 251 -1.85 -24.40 22.66
C ALA A 251 -0.33 -24.30 22.33
N PRO A 252 0.16 -23.10 21.97
CA PRO A 252 1.59 -22.92 21.72
C PRO A 252 2.43 -23.18 22.98
N SER A 253 3.58 -23.78 22.84
CA SER A 253 4.48 -24.09 23.95
C SER A 253 5.17 -22.86 24.56
N ALA A 254 5.07 -21.69 23.91
CA ALA A 254 5.56 -20.40 24.40
C ALA A 254 4.66 -19.28 23.87
N TRP A 255 4.40 -18.29 24.72
CA TRP A 255 3.73 -17.04 24.38
C TRP A 255 4.30 -15.91 25.24
N PRO A 256 4.82 -14.82 24.65
CA PRO A 256 5.07 -14.60 23.21
C PRO A 256 5.95 -15.65 22.56
N VAL A 257 5.77 -15.85 21.25
CA VAL A 257 6.50 -16.88 20.47
C VAL A 257 7.93 -16.47 20.15
N LEU A 258 8.14 -15.16 19.94
CA LEU A 258 9.45 -14.58 19.64
C LEU A 258 9.99 -13.83 20.86
N PRO A 259 11.31 -13.82 21.09
CA PRO A 259 11.94 -12.99 22.10
C PRO A 259 11.71 -11.51 21.79
N GLN A 260 11.50 -10.71 22.82
CA GLN A 260 11.37 -9.26 22.72
C GLN A 260 12.59 -8.60 22.05
N GLY A 261 12.35 -7.57 21.23
CA GLY A 261 13.37 -6.77 20.58
C GLY A 261 14.13 -7.49 19.47
N GLN A 262 13.59 -8.61 19.00
CA GLN A 262 14.16 -9.34 17.88
C GLN A 262 13.80 -8.64 16.57
N THR A 263 14.81 -8.12 15.86
CA THR A 263 14.61 -7.43 14.58
C THR A 263 14.71 -8.35 13.37
N TYR A 264 15.31 -9.53 13.52
CA TYR A 264 15.51 -10.50 12.45
C TYR A 264 15.53 -11.93 12.97
N VAL A 265 14.98 -12.87 12.19
CA VAL A 265 14.91 -14.31 12.55
C VAL A 265 15.82 -15.12 11.64
N THR A 266 16.98 -15.54 12.16
CA THR A 266 17.99 -16.30 11.39
C THR A 266 17.80 -17.81 11.43
N ASN A 267 17.58 -18.38 12.62
CA ASN A 267 17.45 -19.81 12.85
C ASN A 267 16.19 -20.14 13.67
N PRO A 268 15.00 -19.94 13.09
CA PRO A 268 13.75 -20.12 13.81
C PRO A 268 13.47 -21.56 14.18
N SER A 269 12.91 -21.78 15.36
CA SER A 269 12.28 -23.04 15.75
C SER A 269 11.06 -23.34 14.88
N THR A 270 10.53 -24.55 14.94
CA THR A 270 9.28 -24.91 14.24
C THR A 270 8.11 -24.04 14.70
N LEU A 271 8.00 -23.76 16.02
CA LEU A 271 6.97 -22.88 16.56
C LEU A 271 7.06 -21.47 15.98
N GLN A 272 8.27 -20.89 15.90
CA GLN A 272 8.50 -19.56 15.35
C GLN A 272 8.18 -19.49 13.85
N ARG A 273 8.54 -20.50 13.06
CA ARG A 273 8.15 -20.59 11.64
C ARG A 273 6.63 -20.65 11.48
N ASN A 274 5.95 -21.39 12.33
CA ASN A 274 4.50 -21.50 12.29
C ASN A 274 3.83 -20.19 12.70
N TRP A 275 4.38 -19.46 13.68
CA TRP A 275 3.89 -18.14 14.06
C TRP A 275 4.01 -17.13 12.91
N LEU A 276 5.16 -17.05 12.24
CA LEU A 276 5.38 -16.17 11.11
C LEU A 276 4.44 -16.53 9.94
N ALA A 277 4.26 -17.82 9.65
CA ALA A 277 3.32 -18.27 8.63
C ALA A 277 1.86 -17.97 9.01
N PHE A 278 1.49 -18.10 10.28
CA PHE A 278 0.15 -17.76 10.77
C PHE A 278 -0.16 -16.27 10.60
N ARG A 279 0.77 -15.39 10.99
CA ARG A 279 0.58 -13.94 10.82
C ARG A 279 0.35 -13.59 9.35
N CYS A 280 1.16 -14.15 8.44
CA CYS A 280 0.98 -13.95 7.00
C CYS A 280 -0.34 -14.55 6.49
N LYS A 281 -0.79 -15.68 7.07
CA LYS A 281 -2.10 -16.24 6.73
C LYS A 281 -3.26 -15.32 7.13
N VAL A 282 -3.18 -14.67 8.29
CA VAL A 282 -4.20 -13.70 8.73
C VAL A 282 -4.34 -12.56 7.73
N ILE A 283 -3.24 -11.98 7.29
CA ILE A 283 -3.25 -10.90 6.28
C ILE A 283 -3.72 -11.42 4.90
N HIS A 284 -3.23 -12.58 4.48
CA HIS A 284 -3.67 -13.21 3.23
C HIS A 284 -5.18 -13.43 3.19
N ASP A 285 -5.73 -14.04 4.26
CA ASP A 285 -7.16 -14.37 4.32
C ASP A 285 -8.02 -13.10 4.37
N PHE A 286 -7.56 -12.06 5.06
CA PHE A 286 -8.22 -10.76 5.03
C PHE A 286 -8.20 -10.13 3.63
N ILE A 287 -7.06 -10.15 2.93
CA ILE A 287 -6.96 -9.63 1.55
C ILE A 287 -7.89 -10.40 0.61
N ALA A 288 -7.97 -11.74 0.73
CA ALA A 288 -8.90 -12.55 -0.05
C ALA A 288 -10.37 -12.13 0.20
N ALA A 289 -10.77 -12.02 1.47
CA ALA A 289 -12.10 -11.57 1.83
C ALA A 289 -12.40 -10.13 1.37
N ALA A 290 -11.39 -9.25 1.38
CA ALA A 290 -11.50 -7.87 0.92
C ALA A 290 -11.72 -7.80 -0.59
N ALA A 291 -10.95 -8.57 -1.38
CA ALA A 291 -11.14 -8.67 -2.83
C ALA A 291 -12.54 -9.19 -3.18
N ASP A 292 -12.97 -10.29 -2.55
CA ASP A 292 -14.31 -10.85 -2.72
C ASP A 292 -15.40 -9.83 -2.34
N LYS A 293 -15.20 -9.07 -1.25
CA LYS A 293 -16.15 -8.05 -0.82
C LYS A 293 -16.27 -6.91 -1.81
N VAL A 294 -15.17 -6.37 -2.30
CA VAL A 294 -15.14 -5.28 -3.29
C VAL A 294 -15.85 -5.73 -4.56
N HIS A 295 -15.42 -6.86 -5.15
CA HIS A 295 -15.98 -7.34 -6.42
C HIS A 295 -17.43 -7.81 -6.29
N SER A 296 -17.89 -8.26 -5.11
CA SER A 296 -19.31 -8.58 -4.87
C SER A 296 -20.21 -7.35 -4.89
N VAL A 297 -19.68 -6.17 -4.55
CA VAL A 297 -20.40 -4.90 -4.59
C VAL A 297 -20.30 -4.26 -5.98
N ASN A 298 -19.10 -4.15 -6.50
CA ASN A 298 -18.85 -3.60 -7.83
C ASN A 298 -17.64 -4.29 -8.48
N LYS A 299 -17.91 -5.11 -9.48
CA LYS A 299 -16.90 -5.89 -10.22
C LYS A 299 -15.95 -5.03 -11.07
N ASP A 300 -16.33 -3.79 -11.36
CA ASP A 300 -15.57 -2.88 -12.20
C ASP A 300 -14.58 -2.01 -11.38
N VAL A 301 -14.73 -1.99 -10.06
CA VAL A 301 -13.75 -1.39 -9.14
C VAL A 301 -12.56 -2.35 -8.96
N ARG A 302 -11.39 -1.91 -9.38
CA ARG A 302 -10.16 -2.70 -9.23
C ARG A 302 -9.69 -2.72 -7.78
N PHE A 303 -9.18 -3.86 -7.34
CA PHE A 303 -8.69 -4.05 -5.98
C PHE A 303 -7.19 -4.31 -5.95
N GLY A 304 -6.46 -3.52 -5.17
CA GLY A 304 -5.01 -3.65 -5.05
C GLY A 304 -4.47 -3.31 -3.67
N VAL A 305 -3.18 -3.51 -3.51
CA VAL A 305 -2.46 -3.16 -2.27
C VAL A 305 -1.21 -2.35 -2.59
N TYR A 306 -0.76 -1.55 -1.62
CA TYR A 306 0.58 -0.99 -1.57
C TYR A 306 1.43 -1.78 -0.57
N VAL A 307 2.64 -2.12 -0.97
CA VAL A 307 3.67 -2.71 -0.11
C VAL A 307 5.05 -2.16 -0.45
N GLY A 308 5.97 -2.15 0.51
CA GLY A 308 7.37 -1.87 0.21
C GLY A 308 8.02 -3.02 -0.55
N ALA A 309 8.86 -2.70 -1.50
CA ALA A 309 9.56 -3.69 -2.33
C ALA A 309 10.66 -4.47 -1.57
N TRP A 310 10.98 -4.09 -0.33
CA TRP A 310 11.94 -4.79 0.55
C TRP A 310 11.34 -6.06 1.15
N PHE A 311 11.13 -7.04 0.29
CA PHE A 311 10.50 -8.33 0.60
C PHE A 311 11.18 -9.07 1.74
N SER A 312 12.51 -8.95 1.84
CA SER A 312 13.32 -9.59 2.86
C SER A 312 12.92 -9.22 4.30
N GLU A 313 12.25 -8.09 4.50
CA GLU A 313 11.84 -7.57 5.81
C GLU A 313 10.34 -7.70 6.07
N TYR A 314 9.50 -7.77 5.01
CA TYR A 314 8.03 -7.73 5.13
C TYR A 314 7.42 -8.91 5.90
N TYR A 315 8.10 -10.06 5.98
CA TYR A 315 7.66 -11.18 6.82
C TYR A 315 7.52 -10.78 8.29
N SER A 316 8.33 -9.85 8.76
CA SER A 316 8.30 -9.35 10.14
C SER A 316 7.01 -8.61 10.47
N SER A 317 6.36 -8.02 9.48
CA SER A 317 5.06 -7.35 9.59
C SER A 317 3.89 -8.23 9.15
N GLY A 318 4.10 -9.54 9.00
CA GLY A 318 3.05 -10.50 8.66
C GLY A 318 2.58 -10.44 7.22
N VAL A 319 3.44 -10.04 6.28
CA VAL A 319 3.08 -9.87 4.86
C VAL A 319 3.93 -10.74 3.95
N ASN A 320 3.28 -11.44 3.04
CA ASN A 320 3.90 -12.17 1.95
C ASN A 320 3.25 -11.74 0.63
N TRP A 321 3.77 -10.68 0.02
CA TRP A 321 3.21 -10.14 -1.22
C TRP A 321 3.65 -10.86 -2.49
N SER A 322 4.42 -11.96 -2.37
CA SER A 322 4.82 -12.77 -3.53
C SER A 322 3.65 -13.58 -4.09
N SER A 323 3.83 -14.12 -5.29
CA SER A 323 2.97 -15.18 -5.82
C SER A 323 3.06 -16.44 -4.94
N PRO A 324 1.96 -17.17 -4.69
CA PRO A 324 2.02 -18.49 -4.07
C PRO A 324 2.81 -19.50 -4.90
N ASN A 325 3.03 -19.23 -6.20
CA ASN A 325 3.84 -20.04 -7.11
C ASN A 325 5.35 -19.70 -7.04
N TYR A 326 5.74 -18.60 -6.38
CA TYR A 326 7.14 -18.25 -6.18
C TYR A 326 7.80 -19.20 -5.18
N GLN A 327 8.71 -20.04 -5.66
CA GLN A 327 9.35 -21.09 -4.84
C GLN A 327 10.40 -20.51 -3.90
N LEU A 328 9.98 -19.99 -2.74
CA LEU A 328 10.83 -19.33 -1.76
C LEU A 328 12.04 -20.18 -1.34
N ALA A 329 11.84 -21.46 -1.02
CA ALA A 329 12.92 -22.34 -0.60
C ALA A 329 14.02 -22.51 -1.66
N LYS A 330 13.68 -22.38 -2.94
CA LYS A 330 14.62 -22.48 -4.06
C LYS A 330 15.27 -21.15 -4.37
N ASN A 331 14.48 -20.09 -4.42
CA ASN A 331 14.90 -18.79 -4.91
C ASN A 331 15.52 -17.91 -3.82
N GLU A 332 15.11 -18.11 -2.55
CA GLU A 332 15.53 -17.34 -1.37
C GLU A 332 16.00 -18.27 -0.26
N SER A 333 17.03 -19.06 -0.54
CA SER A 333 17.50 -20.12 0.37
C SER A 333 18.00 -19.63 1.74
N SER A 334 18.29 -18.34 1.88
CA SER A 334 18.61 -17.66 3.14
C SER A 334 17.42 -17.45 4.06
N TYR A 335 16.19 -17.44 3.51
CA TYR A 335 14.97 -17.18 4.28
C TYR A 335 14.54 -18.41 5.09
N LYS A 336 15.29 -18.73 6.13
CA LYS A 336 15.08 -19.91 6.99
C LYS A 336 13.77 -19.86 7.78
N TRP A 337 13.16 -18.70 7.89
CA TRP A 337 11.85 -18.48 8.49
C TRP A 337 10.68 -18.90 7.58
N ALA A 338 10.88 -18.95 6.26
CA ALA A 338 9.84 -19.36 5.32
C ALA A 338 9.72 -20.90 5.27
N ASN A 339 8.56 -21.41 5.67
CA ASN A 339 8.18 -22.81 5.48
C ASN A 339 7.14 -22.94 4.34
N ALA A 340 6.71 -24.18 4.03
CA ALA A 340 5.73 -24.44 2.99
C ALA A 340 4.36 -23.76 3.27
N ASN A 341 4.00 -23.55 4.54
CA ASN A 341 2.79 -22.85 4.89
C ASN A 341 2.93 -21.33 4.67
N TYR A 342 4.10 -20.76 4.97
CA TYR A 342 4.39 -19.37 4.63
C TYR A 342 4.28 -19.12 3.11
N GLN A 343 4.84 -20.00 2.28
CA GLN A 343 4.76 -19.84 0.83
C GLN A 343 3.32 -19.76 0.32
N LYS A 344 2.40 -20.53 0.90
CA LYS A 344 0.98 -20.54 0.52
C LYS A 344 0.23 -19.24 0.87
N THR A 345 0.82 -18.38 1.69
CA THR A 345 0.24 -17.09 2.06
C THR A 345 0.60 -15.96 1.09
N GLY A 346 1.29 -16.27 0.01
CA GLY A 346 1.49 -15.33 -1.08
C GLY A 346 0.14 -14.92 -1.68
N PHE A 347 -0.09 -13.61 -1.84
CA PHE A 347 -1.40 -13.08 -2.22
C PHE A 347 -1.43 -12.34 -3.57
N ALA A 348 -0.34 -12.37 -4.34
CA ALA A 348 -0.28 -11.67 -5.62
C ALA A 348 -1.44 -12.04 -6.56
N ASN A 349 -1.84 -13.29 -6.59
CA ASN A 349 -2.93 -13.82 -7.43
C ASN A 349 -4.35 -13.42 -6.97
N LEU A 350 -4.48 -12.70 -5.86
CA LEU A 350 -5.76 -12.22 -5.33
C LEU A 350 -6.07 -10.77 -5.75
N LEU A 351 -5.15 -10.13 -6.45
CA LEU A 351 -5.17 -8.69 -6.71
C LEU A 351 -5.36 -8.41 -8.20
N ASP A 352 -5.99 -7.27 -8.52
CA ASP A 352 -6.05 -6.73 -9.89
C ASP A 352 -4.79 -5.91 -10.22
N PHE A 353 -4.12 -5.35 -9.21
CA PHE A 353 -2.84 -4.62 -9.32
C PHE A 353 -2.12 -4.54 -7.98
N ILE A 354 -0.82 -4.22 -8.00
CA ILE A 354 -0.03 -3.98 -6.78
C ILE A 354 0.94 -2.81 -6.98
N PHE A 355 1.08 -1.98 -5.95
CA PHE A 355 2.12 -0.96 -5.88
C PHE A 355 3.29 -1.45 -5.03
N LEU A 356 4.51 -1.35 -5.59
CA LEU A 356 5.76 -1.72 -4.92
C LEU A 356 6.59 -0.47 -4.64
N GLY A 357 6.69 -0.08 -3.37
CA GLY A 357 7.52 1.05 -2.93
C GLY A 357 9.00 0.78 -3.17
N ALA A 358 9.55 1.31 -4.25
CA ALA A 358 10.97 1.22 -4.58
C ALA A 358 11.77 2.35 -3.91
N TYR A 359 11.68 2.44 -2.56
CA TYR A 359 12.18 3.56 -1.76
C TYR A 359 13.69 3.45 -1.53
N ALA A 360 14.46 3.54 -2.63
CA ALA A 360 15.91 3.65 -2.59
C ALA A 360 16.34 5.13 -2.61
N GLY A 361 17.57 5.38 -2.17
CA GLY A 361 18.12 6.72 -2.15
C GLY A 361 18.51 7.26 -3.53
N THR A 362 18.84 8.55 -3.58
CA THR A 362 19.25 9.27 -4.80
C THR A 362 20.42 8.64 -5.54
N ASN A 363 21.27 7.89 -4.83
CA ASN A 363 22.41 7.16 -5.41
C ASN A 363 22.07 5.71 -5.79
N GLY A 364 20.81 5.29 -5.60
CA GLY A 364 20.34 3.93 -5.79
C GLY A 364 19.28 3.79 -6.88
N ILE A 365 19.30 4.60 -7.95
CA ILE A 365 18.33 4.48 -9.05
C ILE A 365 18.60 3.15 -9.78
N HIS A 366 19.85 2.89 -10.16
CA HIS A 366 20.24 1.69 -10.90
C HIS A 366 20.88 0.63 -10.03
N GLY A 367 20.70 -0.62 -10.40
CA GLY A 367 21.31 -1.77 -9.74
C GLY A 367 20.45 -3.04 -9.81
N SER A 368 21.00 -4.17 -9.37
CA SER A 368 20.33 -5.48 -9.44
C SER A 368 19.85 -6.02 -8.09
N GLY A 369 20.27 -5.40 -6.98
CA GLY A 369 19.93 -5.83 -5.62
C GLY A 369 18.78 -5.03 -5.02
N GLU A 370 18.19 -5.56 -3.95
CA GLU A 370 17.34 -4.76 -3.08
C GLU A 370 18.08 -3.49 -2.67
N TRP A 371 17.35 -2.42 -2.37
CA TRP A 371 17.83 -1.07 -2.04
C TRP A 371 18.39 -0.29 -3.24
N THR A 372 18.05 -0.75 -4.47
CA THR A 372 18.06 0.11 -5.65
C THR A 372 16.68 0.12 -6.29
N MET A 373 16.27 1.22 -6.92
CA MET A 373 14.94 1.34 -7.53
C MET A 373 14.74 0.29 -8.62
N GLU A 374 15.72 0.18 -9.53
CA GLU A 374 15.73 -0.82 -10.60
C GLU A 374 15.73 -2.26 -10.04
N GLY A 375 16.53 -2.52 -9.00
CA GLY A 375 16.63 -3.83 -8.37
C GLY A 375 15.35 -4.22 -7.64
N PHE A 376 14.70 -3.28 -6.94
CA PHE A 376 13.41 -3.49 -6.31
C PHE A 376 12.35 -3.89 -7.34
N ALA A 377 12.25 -3.18 -8.47
CA ALA A 377 11.29 -3.48 -9.52
C ALA A 377 11.55 -4.85 -10.17
N LYS A 378 12.81 -5.16 -10.54
CA LYS A 378 13.19 -6.44 -11.14
C LYS A 378 12.97 -7.63 -10.21
N LEU A 379 13.30 -7.49 -8.92
CA LEU A 379 13.04 -8.52 -7.91
C LEU A 379 11.54 -8.65 -7.63
N GLY A 380 10.81 -7.55 -7.67
CA GLY A 380 9.35 -7.52 -7.59
C GLY A 380 8.72 -8.35 -8.69
N ALA A 381 9.04 -8.07 -9.95
CA ALA A 381 8.57 -8.83 -11.11
C ALA A 381 8.83 -10.34 -10.96
N LYS A 382 10.04 -10.72 -10.50
CA LYS A 382 10.40 -12.12 -10.26
C LYS A 382 9.52 -12.76 -9.18
N ARG A 383 9.24 -12.06 -8.06
CA ARG A 383 8.48 -12.57 -6.92
C ARG A 383 6.98 -12.65 -7.22
N LEU A 384 6.47 -11.75 -8.04
CA LEU A 384 5.06 -11.77 -8.47
C LEU A 384 4.76 -12.87 -9.49
N CYS A 385 5.76 -13.44 -10.16
CA CYS A 385 5.61 -14.54 -11.13
C CYS A 385 4.57 -14.27 -12.24
N GLY A 386 4.27 -13.02 -12.54
CA GLY A 386 3.26 -12.67 -13.53
C GLY A 386 1.80 -12.88 -13.11
N GLU A 387 1.54 -13.03 -11.82
CA GLU A 387 0.17 -13.20 -11.30
C GLU A 387 -0.62 -11.90 -11.30
N VAL A 388 0.05 -10.76 -11.21
CA VAL A 388 -0.56 -9.44 -11.07
C VAL A 388 0.29 -8.37 -11.73
N PRO A 389 -0.31 -7.36 -12.40
CA PRO A 389 0.39 -6.17 -12.86
C PRO A 389 0.86 -5.34 -11.67
N PHE A 390 2.04 -4.71 -11.81
CA PHE A 390 2.56 -3.89 -10.75
C PHE A 390 3.13 -2.56 -11.23
N ALA A 391 2.95 -1.53 -10.44
CA ALA A 391 3.66 -0.27 -10.60
C ALA A 391 4.71 -0.14 -9.50
N ALA A 392 5.93 0.21 -9.87
CA ALA A 392 6.99 0.53 -8.93
C ALA A 392 7.20 2.04 -8.86
N GLY A 393 7.61 2.54 -7.70
CA GLY A 393 7.86 3.98 -7.57
C GLY A 393 8.57 4.39 -6.30
N PRO A 394 9.30 5.51 -6.34
CA PRO A 394 10.05 6.06 -5.21
C PRO A 394 9.19 6.88 -4.26
N ASP A 395 9.72 7.07 -3.06
CA ASP A 395 9.45 8.25 -2.23
C ASP A 395 10.41 9.36 -2.63
N ILE A 396 9.87 10.49 -3.05
CA ILE A 396 10.66 11.62 -3.58
C ILE A 396 10.85 12.77 -2.58
N GLY A 397 10.61 12.51 -1.29
CA GLY A 397 10.65 13.59 -0.29
C GLY A 397 11.02 13.22 1.13
N ASN A 398 10.84 11.97 1.57
CA ASN A 398 10.97 11.60 2.99
C ASN A 398 12.31 10.98 3.37
N GLY A 399 13.36 11.22 2.66
CA GLY A 399 14.67 10.74 3.05
C GLY A 399 15.53 10.24 1.90
N SER A 400 16.62 9.58 2.26
CA SER A 400 17.56 8.94 1.32
C SER A 400 18.14 9.89 0.26
N GLY A 401 18.24 11.20 0.61
CA GLY A 401 18.79 12.25 -0.25
C GLY A 401 17.74 13.09 -1.00
N PHE A 402 16.44 12.75 -0.89
CA PHE A 402 15.36 13.52 -1.50
C PHE A 402 14.84 14.68 -0.64
N GLU A 403 15.02 14.63 0.66
CA GLU A 403 14.49 15.58 1.65
C GLU A 403 14.95 17.04 1.46
N ASN A 404 16.01 17.24 0.70
CA ASN A 404 16.52 18.59 0.42
C ASN A 404 15.83 19.30 -0.76
N GLY A 405 15.00 18.60 -1.54
CA GLY A 405 14.25 19.16 -2.65
C GLY A 405 15.08 19.60 -3.87
N LYS A 406 16.29 19.08 -4.03
CA LYS A 406 17.23 19.52 -5.11
C LYS A 406 17.47 18.43 -6.16
N GLN A 407 16.46 17.57 -6.38
CA GLN A 407 16.64 16.35 -7.16
C GLN A 407 15.92 16.37 -8.52
N GLN A 408 15.58 17.56 -9.05
CA GLN A 408 14.88 17.70 -10.34
C GLN A 408 15.61 16.99 -11.49
N ALA A 409 16.95 17.00 -11.44
CA ALA A 409 17.78 16.37 -12.48
C ALA A 409 17.67 14.82 -12.49
N LEU A 410 17.27 14.20 -11.41
CA LEU A 410 17.12 12.74 -11.30
C LEU A 410 15.74 12.24 -11.80
N ILE A 411 14.75 13.10 -11.87
CA ILE A 411 13.35 12.71 -12.19
C ILE A 411 13.25 12.00 -13.54
N PRO A 412 13.89 12.45 -14.65
CA PRO A 412 13.83 11.73 -15.91
C PRO A 412 14.38 10.30 -15.84
N ASP A 413 15.48 10.11 -15.13
CA ASP A 413 16.11 8.81 -14.95
C ASP A 413 15.23 7.87 -14.10
N ILE A 414 14.64 8.38 -13.03
CA ILE A 414 13.68 7.65 -12.17
C ILE A 414 12.45 7.21 -12.99
N VAL A 415 11.82 8.13 -13.72
CA VAL A 415 10.63 7.85 -14.54
C VAL A 415 10.92 6.75 -15.56
N ASN A 416 12.03 6.89 -16.30
CA ASN A 416 12.43 5.91 -17.29
C ASN A 416 12.72 4.55 -16.65
N THR A 417 13.53 4.51 -15.58
CA THR A 417 13.89 3.25 -14.89
C THR A 417 12.66 2.51 -14.39
N MET A 418 11.70 3.20 -13.78
CA MET A 418 10.49 2.56 -13.27
C MET A 418 9.59 2.06 -14.41
N LEU A 419 9.39 2.86 -15.47
CA LEU A 419 8.58 2.47 -16.62
C LEU A 419 9.22 1.37 -17.47
N GLU A 420 10.54 1.25 -17.47
CA GLU A 420 11.25 0.15 -18.14
C GLU A 420 11.16 -1.17 -17.36
N THR A 421 11.12 -1.12 -16.03
CA THR A 421 11.27 -2.30 -15.16
C THR A 421 10.00 -2.78 -14.49
N SER A 422 8.88 -2.07 -14.65
CA SER A 422 7.56 -2.43 -14.11
C SER A 422 6.45 -2.16 -15.13
N ASP A 423 5.22 -2.55 -14.81
CA ASP A 423 4.04 -2.34 -15.67
C ASP A 423 3.47 -0.92 -15.54
N GLY A 424 3.96 -0.14 -14.60
CA GLY A 424 3.55 1.25 -14.39
C GLY A 424 4.46 1.99 -13.42
N LEU A 425 4.21 3.28 -13.27
CA LEU A 425 4.90 4.17 -12.35
C LEU A 425 3.93 4.63 -11.25
N PHE A 426 4.39 4.71 -10.01
CA PHE A 426 3.73 5.59 -9.05
C PHE A 426 4.75 6.51 -8.35
N ILE A 427 4.29 7.65 -7.86
CA ILE A 427 5.11 8.61 -7.13
C ILE A 427 4.50 8.89 -5.76
N PHE A 428 5.26 8.70 -4.71
CA PHE A 428 4.94 9.12 -3.36
C PHE A 428 5.75 10.38 -3.03
N ASP A 429 5.15 11.58 -2.91
CA ASP A 429 3.75 11.88 -3.15
C ASP A 429 3.58 13.29 -3.73
N LEU A 430 2.35 13.72 -3.95
CA LEU A 430 2.00 15.01 -4.55
C LEU A 430 2.48 16.21 -3.71
N CYS A 431 2.50 16.09 -2.36
CA CYS A 431 2.97 17.19 -1.52
C CYS A 431 4.46 17.50 -1.79
N HIS A 432 5.27 16.49 -2.08
CA HIS A 432 6.69 16.68 -2.42
C HIS A 432 6.87 17.28 -3.81
N ILE A 433 6.05 16.89 -4.80
CA ILE A 433 6.04 17.55 -6.12
C ILE A 433 5.76 19.04 -5.96
N ARG A 434 4.80 19.40 -5.10
CA ARG A 434 4.45 20.78 -4.79
C ARG A 434 5.54 21.50 -3.99
N MET A 435 6.01 20.89 -2.91
CA MET A 435 6.97 21.49 -1.97
C MET A 435 8.30 21.80 -2.65
N PHE A 436 8.74 20.95 -3.54
CA PHE A 436 10.03 21.03 -4.21
C PHE A 436 9.96 21.55 -5.65
N ASP A 437 8.77 21.95 -6.08
CA ASP A 437 8.50 22.45 -7.43
C ASP A 437 8.97 21.50 -8.54
N TYR A 438 8.63 20.22 -8.41
CA TYR A 438 9.01 19.19 -9.39
C TYR A 438 8.04 19.07 -10.58
N TRP A 439 7.05 19.95 -10.70
CA TRP A 439 6.00 19.91 -11.73
C TRP A 439 6.56 19.80 -13.14
N ASP A 440 7.42 20.76 -13.52
CA ASP A 440 8.01 20.81 -14.85
C ASP A 440 8.95 19.62 -15.12
N ALA A 441 9.62 19.10 -14.09
CA ALA A 441 10.52 17.96 -14.23
C ALA A 441 9.72 16.68 -14.57
N PHE A 442 8.58 16.44 -13.91
CA PHE A 442 7.70 15.33 -14.24
C PHE A 442 7.03 15.51 -15.60
N GLU A 443 6.49 16.69 -15.93
CA GLU A 443 5.89 16.97 -17.24
C GLU A 443 6.87 16.66 -18.38
N LYS A 444 8.12 17.11 -18.27
CA LYS A 444 9.17 16.83 -19.27
C LYS A 444 9.54 15.35 -19.33
N ALA A 445 9.72 14.70 -18.19
CA ALA A 445 10.12 13.30 -18.12
C ALA A 445 9.04 12.38 -18.72
N ILE A 446 7.76 12.59 -18.32
CA ILE A 446 6.65 11.78 -18.82
C ILE A 446 6.40 12.08 -20.32
N SER A 447 6.48 13.34 -20.75
CA SER A 447 6.37 13.67 -22.18
C SER A 447 7.45 12.98 -23.02
N ALA A 448 8.70 12.96 -22.55
CA ALA A 448 9.77 12.25 -23.23
C ALA A 448 9.50 10.74 -23.32
N TYR A 449 9.00 10.10 -22.25
CA TYR A 449 8.58 8.70 -22.28
C TYR A 449 7.46 8.49 -23.32
N LEU A 450 6.43 9.34 -23.34
CA LEU A 450 5.31 9.22 -24.28
C LEU A 450 5.73 9.35 -25.75
N GLU A 451 6.80 10.07 -26.05
CA GLU A 451 7.37 10.09 -27.41
C GLU A 451 7.98 8.73 -27.83
N THR A 452 8.40 7.90 -26.89
CA THR A 452 8.98 6.57 -27.17
C THR A 452 7.93 5.49 -27.41
N VAL A 453 6.67 5.71 -27.00
CA VAL A 453 5.58 4.70 -27.08
C VAL A 453 4.51 5.05 -28.13
N LYS A 454 4.73 6.14 -28.90
CA LYS A 454 3.94 6.49 -30.10
C LYS A 454 4.34 5.59 -31.25
#